data_ff6f9c986d15102c9cd983cf3bde252f
#
_entry.id   ff6f9c986d15102c9cd983cf3bde252f
#
_cell.length_a   1.000
_cell.length_b   1.000
_cell.length_c   1.000
_cell.angle_alpha   90.00
_cell.angle_beta   90.00
_cell.angle_gamma   90.00
#
_symmetry.space_group_name_H-M   'P 1'
#
loop_
_entity.id
_entity.type
_entity.pdbx_description
1 polymer ?
#
loop_
_entity_poly.entity_id
_entity_poly.type
_entity_poly.pdbx_seq_one_letter_code
_entity_poly.pdbx_strand_id
1 'polypeptide(L)'
;MQLPDGVELHPLQPHADSRGVFTELFRDSWSLAVEPVQWNVVRSEANVLRGVHAHWQHADYLTVVAGRSAIGLHDLREGSKTEGLGTIVELDAEAPAGLLIPPGVAHGFYFRERSLHVYAVSHEWDPADELGCRWNDPDLEIAWPCSAPVISERDRELGPLSALRDAWQAALSVATR
;
A
#
# COMPACT_ATOMS: atom_id res chain seq x y z
N MET A 1 16.64 -4.09 4.04
CA MET A 1 15.38 -4.38 3.31
C MET A 1 15.45 -3.60 2.00
N GLN A 2 15.22 -4.26 0.87
CA GLN A 2 15.10 -3.58 -0.43
C GLN A 2 13.65 -3.22 -0.66
N LEU A 3 13.38 -2.00 -1.13
CA LEU A 3 12.05 -1.53 -1.51
C LEU A 3 11.94 -1.49 -3.03
N PRO A 4 10.72 -1.66 -3.59
CA PRO A 4 10.46 -1.37 -4.99
C PRO A 4 10.87 0.06 -5.37
N ASP A 5 11.35 0.26 -6.59
CA ASP A 5 11.81 1.57 -7.08
C ASP A 5 10.72 2.63 -6.94
N GLY A 6 11.05 3.78 -6.37
CA GLY A 6 10.11 4.86 -6.07
C GLY A 6 9.23 4.67 -4.84
N VAL A 7 9.29 3.52 -4.15
CA VAL A 7 8.68 3.39 -2.82
C VAL A 7 9.57 4.10 -1.81
N GLU A 8 8.97 4.98 -1.01
CA GLU A 8 9.69 5.76 0.00
C GLU A 8 9.09 5.53 1.39
N LEU A 9 9.96 5.29 2.37
CA LEU A 9 9.60 5.26 3.78
C LEU A 9 10.11 6.52 4.45
N HIS A 10 9.20 7.40 4.87
CA HIS A 10 9.48 8.68 5.46
C HIS A 10 9.23 8.63 6.97
N PRO A 11 10.27 8.65 7.84
CA PRO A 11 10.08 8.70 9.28
C PRO A 11 9.34 9.97 9.70
N LEU A 12 8.28 9.81 10.52
CA LEU A 12 7.53 10.92 11.08
C LEU A 12 8.07 11.26 12.47
N GLN A 13 8.07 12.55 12.82
CA GLN A 13 8.59 13.02 14.11
C GLN A 13 7.46 13.25 15.12
N PRO A 14 7.31 12.40 16.14
CA PRO A 14 6.39 12.65 17.26
C PRO A 14 6.91 13.77 18.16
N HIS A 15 6.02 14.65 18.60
CA HIS A 15 6.28 15.72 19.56
C HIS A 15 5.43 15.49 20.81
N ALA A 16 6.05 15.03 21.89
CA ALA A 16 5.39 14.73 23.15
C ALA A 16 5.44 15.93 24.12
N ASP A 17 4.32 16.19 24.82
CA ASP A 17 4.26 17.11 25.96
C ASP A 17 3.31 16.57 27.04
N SER A 18 3.00 17.37 28.08
CA SER A 18 2.11 16.97 29.17
C SER A 18 0.66 16.67 28.74
N ARG A 19 0.26 17.00 27.53
CA ARG A 19 -1.09 16.78 26.98
C ARG A 19 -1.17 15.52 26.10
N GLY A 20 0.00 14.96 25.66
CA GLY A 20 0.07 13.80 24.78
C GLY A 20 1.12 13.95 23.69
N VAL A 21 0.86 13.35 22.53
CA VAL A 21 1.78 13.32 21.39
C VAL A 21 1.12 13.94 20.19
N PHE A 22 1.79 14.89 19.55
CA PHE A 22 1.42 15.47 18.26
C PHE A 22 2.38 14.94 17.19
N THR A 23 1.85 14.48 16.05
CA THR A 23 2.65 14.01 14.93
C THR A 23 2.08 14.58 13.64
N GLU A 24 2.91 15.24 12.86
CA GLU A 24 2.54 15.68 11.51
C GLU A 24 2.61 14.49 10.56
N LEU A 25 1.54 14.27 9.82
CA LEU A 25 1.45 13.11 8.92
C LEU A 25 1.93 13.43 7.50
N PHE A 26 1.73 14.67 7.05
CA PHE A 26 2.11 15.12 5.71
C PHE A 26 2.35 16.62 5.68
N ARG A 27 3.35 17.04 4.91
CA ARG A 27 3.58 18.42 4.49
C ARG A 27 3.95 18.45 3.02
N ASP A 28 3.38 19.35 2.27
CA ASP A 28 3.73 19.61 0.88
C ASP A 28 5.24 19.92 0.71
N SER A 29 5.83 20.64 1.67
CA SER A 29 7.26 20.97 1.69
C SER A 29 8.20 19.78 1.89
N TRP A 30 7.71 18.58 2.18
CA TRP A 30 8.54 17.36 2.24
C TRP A 30 8.93 16.84 0.86
N SER A 31 8.34 17.39 -0.21
CA SER A 31 8.64 17.04 -1.60
C SER A 31 8.52 15.54 -1.90
N LEU A 32 7.59 14.85 -1.23
CA LEU A 32 7.24 13.47 -1.56
C LEU A 32 6.59 13.46 -2.95
N ALA A 33 6.81 12.37 -3.70
CA ALA A 33 6.28 12.23 -5.06
C ALA A 33 4.77 11.92 -5.07
N VAL A 34 3.98 12.67 -4.30
CA VAL A 34 2.53 12.57 -4.22
C VAL A 34 1.90 13.94 -3.97
N GLU A 35 0.85 14.25 -4.73
CA GLU A 35 -0.03 15.41 -4.50
C GLU A 35 -1.39 14.89 -4.01
N PRO A 36 -1.64 14.84 -2.69
CA PRO A 36 -2.86 14.25 -2.14
C PRO A 36 -4.12 15.02 -2.52
N VAL A 37 -5.07 14.37 -3.17
CA VAL A 37 -6.39 14.95 -3.51
C VAL A 37 -7.53 14.36 -2.69
N GLN A 38 -7.36 13.14 -2.16
CA GLN A 38 -8.36 12.46 -1.32
C GLN A 38 -7.67 11.82 -0.12
N TRP A 39 -8.27 11.98 1.06
CA TRP A 39 -7.83 11.36 2.31
C TRP A 39 -8.86 10.38 2.83
N ASN A 40 -8.40 9.23 3.26
CA ASN A 40 -9.24 8.15 3.77
C ASN A 40 -8.74 7.68 5.14
N VAL A 41 -9.67 7.23 5.97
CA VAL A 41 -9.38 6.58 7.26
C VAL A 41 -9.94 5.17 7.22
N VAL A 42 -9.12 4.18 7.53
CA VAL A 42 -9.55 2.78 7.59
C VAL A 42 -9.27 2.21 8.96
N ARG A 43 -10.31 1.65 9.57
CA ARG A 43 -10.23 0.85 10.78
C ARG A 43 -10.33 -0.62 10.40
N SER A 44 -9.36 -1.41 10.83
CA SER A 44 -9.34 -2.86 10.58
C SER A 44 -9.19 -3.63 11.89
N GLU A 45 -9.90 -4.74 11.98
CA GLU A 45 -9.76 -5.68 13.10
C GLU A 45 -8.48 -6.52 12.93
N ALA A 46 -8.08 -7.21 13.99
CA ALA A 46 -6.95 -8.13 13.94
C ALA A 46 -7.16 -9.25 12.91
N ASN A 47 -6.09 -9.72 12.31
CA ASN A 47 -6.05 -10.78 11.30
C ASN A 47 -6.81 -10.43 10.00
N VAL A 48 -7.09 -9.16 9.72
CA VAL A 48 -7.64 -8.71 8.43
C VAL A 48 -6.50 -8.49 7.44
N LEU A 49 -6.69 -8.91 6.20
CA LEU A 49 -5.85 -8.55 5.05
C LEU A 49 -6.72 -7.88 3.99
N ARG A 50 -6.26 -6.76 3.46
CA ARG A 50 -6.85 -6.02 2.35
C ARG A 50 -5.87 -6.02 1.19
N GLY A 51 -6.29 -6.45 0.02
CA GLY A 51 -5.44 -6.53 -1.17
C GLY A 51 -5.18 -7.98 -1.61
N VAL A 52 -4.32 -8.19 -2.56
CA VAL A 52 -3.30 -7.27 -3.11
C VAL A 52 -3.92 -6.48 -4.28
N HIS A 53 -3.82 -5.16 -4.23
CA HIS A 53 -4.34 -4.26 -5.25
C HIS A 53 -3.20 -3.53 -5.97
N ALA A 54 -3.49 -2.98 -7.14
CA ALA A 54 -2.55 -2.17 -7.91
C ALA A 54 -3.31 -1.07 -8.65
N HIS A 55 -2.70 0.10 -8.70
CA HIS A 55 -3.25 1.29 -9.34
C HIS A 55 -2.31 1.77 -10.43
N TRP A 56 -2.87 2.16 -11.56
CA TRP A 56 -2.06 2.64 -12.68
C TRP A 56 -2.06 4.18 -12.79
N GLN A 57 -3.01 4.85 -12.14
CA GLN A 57 -3.16 6.30 -12.17
C GLN A 57 -2.61 6.99 -10.94
N HIS A 58 -2.77 6.41 -9.76
CA HIS A 58 -2.47 7.12 -8.53
C HIS A 58 -1.34 6.51 -7.70
N ALA A 59 -0.65 7.38 -6.99
CA ALA A 59 0.22 7.02 -5.90
C ALA A 59 -0.57 7.05 -4.58
N ASP A 60 -0.21 6.14 -3.67
CA ASP A 60 -0.70 6.10 -2.30
C ASP A 60 0.34 6.67 -1.34
N TYR A 61 -0.12 7.43 -0.36
CA TYR A 61 0.66 7.79 0.82
C TYR A 61 -0.09 7.39 2.06
N LEU A 62 0.50 6.55 2.90
CA LEU A 62 -0.19 6.00 4.06
C LEU A 62 0.66 6.01 5.33
N THR A 63 -0.01 6.04 6.48
CA THR A 63 0.60 5.87 7.81
C THR A 63 -0.35 5.13 8.73
N VAL A 64 0.20 4.36 9.67
CA VAL A 64 -0.56 3.73 10.76
C VAL A 64 -0.55 4.66 11.96
N VAL A 65 -1.73 5.05 12.44
CA VAL A 65 -1.90 5.99 13.56
C VAL A 65 -2.36 5.31 14.85
N ALA A 66 -2.73 4.03 14.77
CA ALA A 66 -2.95 3.15 15.93
C ALA A 66 -2.73 1.69 15.52
N GLY A 67 -2.06 0.90 16.37
CA GLY A 67 -1.73 -0.50 16.10
C GLY A 67 -0.58 -0.68 15.13
N ARG A 68 -0.53 -1.86 14.46
CA ARG A 68 0.56 -2.26 13.56
C ARG A 68 0.04 -2.95 12.32
N SER A 69 0.71 -2.71 11.18
CA SER A 69 0.37 -3.32 9.91
C SER A 69 1.61 -3.77 9.14
N ALA A 70 1.55 -4.96 8.56
CA ALA A 70 2.53 -5.44 7.57
C ALA A 70 2.03 -5.09 6.18
N ILE A 71 2.77 -4.26 5.47
CA ILE A 71 2.45 -3.81 4.11
C ILE A 71 3.24 -4.66 3.13
N GLY A 72 2.56 -5.53 2.40
CA GLY A 72 3.17 -6.29 1.31
C GLY A 72 3.22 -5.44 0.05
N LEU A 73 4.35 -5.49 -0.65
CA LEU A 73 4.62 -4.73 -1.88
C LEU A 73 5.16 -5.68 -2.95
N HIS A 74 4.74 -5.48 -4.21
CA HIS A 74 5.29 -6.21 -5.36
C HIS A 74 5.39 -5.27 -6.57
N ASP A 75 6.57 -5.17 -7.19
CA ASP A 75 6.79 -4.30 -8.34
C ASP A 75 6.32 -4.98 -9.65
N LEU A 76 5.23 -4.45 -10.24
CA LEU A 76 4.66 -4.96 -11.49
C LEU A 76 5.31 -4.35 -12.74
N ARG A 77 6.09 -3.27 -12.59
CA ARG A 77 6.54 -2.43 -13.70
C ARG A 77 7.65 -3.09 -14.48
N GLU A 78 7.37 -3.41 -15.74
CA GLU A 78 8.36 -3.95 -16.68
C GLU A 78 9.50 -2.96 -16.89
N GLY A 79 10.74 -3.46 -16.86
CA GLY A 79 11.95 -2.64 -16.97
C GLY A 79 12.31 -1.82 -15.74
N SER A 80 11.56 -1.90 -14.65
CA SER A 80 11.96 -1.35 -13.35
C SER A 80 13.22 -2.02 -12.84
N LYS A 81 14.05 -1.28 -12.08
CA LYS A 81 15.24 -1.84 -11.40
C LYS A 81 14.88 -2.92 -10.38
N THR A 82 13.64 -2.96 -9.98
CA THR A 82 13.09 -3.87 -8.97
C THR A 82 11.91 -4.67 -9.49
N GLU A 83 11.80 -4.83 -10.81
CA GLU A 83 10.74 -5.65 -11.42
C GLU A 83 10.65 -7.02 -10.74
N GLY A 84 9.44 -7.41 -10.34
CA GLY A 84 9.15 -8.68 -9.67
C GLY A 84 9.55 -8.75 -8.19
N LEU A 85 10.17 -7.71 -7.61
CA LEU A 85 10.54 -7.70 -6.20
C LEU A 85 9.30 -7.72 -5.31
N GLY A 86 9.15 -8.79 -4.52
CA GLY A 86 8.21 -8.90 -3.41
C GLY A 86 8.88 -8.58 -2.07
N THR A 87 8.24 -7.79 -1.22
CA THR A 87 8.78 -7.43 0.10
C THR A 87 7.68 -7.07 1.09
N ILE A 88 8.04 -6.93 2.37
CA ILE A 88 7.13 -6.44 3.43
C ILE A 88 7.77 -5.24 4.14
N VAL A 89 6.96 -4.21 4.38
CA VAL A 89 7.28 -3.07 5.25
C VAL A 89 6.38 -3.15 6.48
N GLU A 90 6.95 -3.11 7.68
CA GLU A 90 6.17 -3.01 8.91
C GLU A 90 5.96 -1.53 9.25
N LEU A 91 4.70 -1.13 9.48
CA LEU A 91 4.34 0.18 10.02
C LEU A 91 3.78 0.03 11.43
N ASP A 92 4.27 0.85 12.34
CA ASP A 92 3.92 0.82 13.76
C ASP A 92 3.59 2.24 14.24
N ALA A 93 2.45 2.42 14.88
CA ALA A 93 2.04 3.71 15.43
C ALA A 93 2.99 4.24 16.52
N GLU A 94 3.73 3.36 17.22
CA GLU A 94 4.72 3.75 18.22
C GLU A 94 6.05 4.23 17.59
N ALA A 95 6.30 3.89 16.33
CA ALA A 95 7.44 4.36 15.54
C ALA A 95 6.93 4.87 14.16
N PRO A 96 6.17 5.98 14.14
CA PRO A 96 5.37 6.37 12.99
C PRO A 96 6.24 6.70 11.78
N ALA A 97 5.79 6.22 10.63
CA ALA A 97 6.37 6.54 9.33
C ALA A 97 5.26 6.66 8.28
N GLY A 98 5.47 7.54 7.31
CA GLY A 98 4.69 7.60 6.09
C GLY A 98 5.31 6.69 5.04
N LEU A 99 4.51 5.94 4.32
CA LEU A 99 4.92 5.09 3.20
C LEU A 99 4.30 5.62 1.91
N LEU A 100 5.14 5.99 0.96
CA LEU A 100 4.74 6.34 -0.40
C LEU A 100 4.84 5.11 -1.28
N ILE A 101 3.78 4.80 -2.01
CA ILE A 101 3.70 3.70 -2.97
C ILE A 101 3.35 4.29 -4.35
N PRO A 102 4.26 4.24 -5.34
CA PRO A 102 3.99 4.76 -6.67
C PRO A 102 3.05 3.85 -7.46
N PRO A 103 2.42 4.36 -8.56
CA PRO A 103 1.67 3.55 -9.49
C PRO A 103 2.48 2.34 -9.98
N GLY A 104 1.82 1.18 -10.12
CA GLY A 104 2.44 -0.06 -10.58
C GLY A 104 3.19 -0.87 -9.53
N VAL A 105 3.20 -0.42 -8.28
CA VAL A 105 3.59 -1.27 -7.16
C VAL A 105 2.32 -1.83 -6.52
N ALA A 106 2.07 -3.13 -6.77
CA ALA A 106 0.97 -3.84 -6.14
C ALA A 106 1.20 -3.94 -4.64
N HIS A 107 0.14 -3.75 -3.85
CA HIS A 107 0.24 -3.68 -2.40
C HIS A 107 -0.96 -4.25 -1.68
N GLY A 108 -0.74 -4.66 -0.43
CA GLY A 108 -1.77 -5.10 0.47
C GLY A 108 -1.39 -4.82 1.93
N PHE A 109 -2.38 -4.86 2.80
CA PHE A 109 -2.26 -4.45 4.20
C PHE A 109 -2.73 -5.58 5.09
N TYR A 110 -1.83 -6.18 5.87
CA TYR A 110 -2.17 -7.16 6.90
C TYR A 110 -2.09 -6.53 8.28
N PHE A 111 -3.16 -6.65 9.06
CA PHE A 111 -3.30 -6.08 10.40
C PHE A 111 -3.13 -7.17 11.46
N ARG A 112 -2.00 -7.12 12.19
CA ARG A 112 -1.71 -8.06 13.28
C ARG A 112 -2.65 -7.89 14.47
N GLU A 113 -3.12 -6.67 14.67
CA GLU A 113 -4.01 -6.24 15.74
C GLU A 113 -4.99 -5.20 15.21
N ARG A 114 -6.00 -4.85 16.00
CA ARG A 114 -6.91 -3.78 15.63
C ARG A 114 -6.14 -2.49 15.39
N SER A 115 -6.24 -1.96 14.19
CA SER A 115 -5.41 -0.86 13.74
C SER A 115 -6.24 0.23 13.05
N LEU A 116 -5.71 1.44 13.07
CA LEU A 116 -6.22 2.58 12.33
C LEU A 116 -5.12 3.11 11.42
N HIS A 117 -5.36 3.14 10.12
CA HIS A 117 -4.48 3.80 9.19
C HIS A 117 -5.18 4.93 8.43
N VAL A 118 -4.40 5.94 8.09
CA VAL A 118 -4.80 7.06 7.25
C VAL A 118 -4.02 6.96 5.96
N TYR A 119 -4.69 7.12 4.82
CA TYR A 119 -4.02 7.16 3.55
C TYR A 119 -4.60 8.23 2.63
N ALA A 120 -3.75 8.74 1.79
CA ALA A 120 -4.09 9.70 0.75
C ALA A 120 -3.74 9.13 -0.63
N VAL A 121 -4.49 9.55 -1.64
CA VAL A 121 -4.28 9.17 -3.03
C VAL A 121 -4.12 10.42 -3.90
N SER A 122 -3.29 10.32 -4.96
CA SER A 122 -3.01 11.43 -5.88
C SER A 122 -4.10 11.64 -6.94
N HIS A 123 -5.07 10.74 -7.05
CA HIS A 123 -6.29 10.86 -7.84
C HIS A 123 -7.47 10.41 -6.99
N GLU A 124 -8.66 10.96 -7.22
CA GLU A 124 -9.86 10.46 -6.57
C GLU A 124 -10.08 8.99 -6.92
N TRP A 125 -10.57 8.23 -5.94
CA TRP A 125 -10.82 6.81 -6.12
C TRP A 125 -11.75 6.53 -7.32
N ASP A 126 -11.29 5.67 -8.22
CA ASP A 126 -12.05 5.20 -9.38
C ASP A 126 -12.02 3.66 -9.38
N PRO A 127 -13.18 2.97 -9.41
CA PRO A 127 -13.23 1.51 -9.51
C PRO A 127 -12.54 0.96 -10.76
N ALA A 128 -12.36 1.75 -11.82
CA ALA A 128 -11.66 1.33 -13.03
C ALA A 128 -10.13 1.23 -12.85
N ASP A 129 -9.57 1.93 -11.84
CA ASP A 129 -8.16 1.88 -11.47
C ASP A 129 -7.85 0.79 -10.42
N GLU A 130 -8.86 0.07 -9.94
CA GLU A 130 -8.73 -0.94 -8.90
C GLU A 130 -8.42 -2.33 -9.49
N LEU A 131 -7.18 -2.54 -9.89
CA LEU A 131 -6.68 -3.86 -10.28
C LEU A 131 -6.27 -4.67 -9.04
N GLY A 132 -6.14 -6.00 -9.17
CA GLY A 132 -5.72 -6.82 -8.03
C GLY A 132 -5.48 -8.29 -8.36
N CYS A 133 -4.82 -8.98 -7.43
CA CYS A 133 -4.65 -10.42 -7.47
C CYS A 133 -4.83 -11.03 -6.07
N ARG A 134 -5.00 -12.35 -6.01
CA ARG A 134 -5.10 -13.06 -4.72
C ARG A 134 -3.84 -12.83 -3.88
N TRP A 135 -4.05 -12.55 -2.60
CA TRP A 135 -3.00 -12.17 -1.65
C TRP A 135 -1.89 -13.23 -1.47
N ASN A 136 -2.24 -14.51 -1.62
CA ASN A 136 -1.35 -15.66 -1.40
C ASN A 136 -0.78 -16.25 -2.70
N ASP A 137 -0.76 -15.50 -3.78
CA ASP A 137 -0.12 -15.94 -5.01
C ASP A 137 1.39 -16.09 -4.76
N PRO A 138 2.00 -17.27 -5.04
CA PRO A 138 3.40 -17.51 -4.75
C PRO A 138 4.35 -16.62 -5.56
N ASP A 139 3.94 -16.21 -6.75
CA ASP A 139 4.74 -15.36 -7.64
C ASP A 139 4.81 -13.88 -7.17
N LEU A 140 4.01 -13.50 -6.17
CA LEU A 140 4.13 -12.19 -5.49
C LEU A 140 5.42 -12.08 -4.66
N GLU A 141 5.99 -13.20 -4.23
CA GLU A 141 7.16 -13.25 -3.33
C GLU A 141 6.99 -12.43 -2.03
N ILE A 142 5.74 -12.23 -1.60
CA ILE A 142 5.42 -11.55 -0.34
C ILE A 142 5.33 -12.57 0.79
N ALA A 143 6.26 -12.52 1.74
CA ALA A 143 6.29 -13.41 2.90
C ALA A 143 5.30 -12.95 3.99
N TRP A 144 4.01 -13.04 3.72
CA TRP A 144 2.97 -12.62 4.67
C TRP A 144 3.11 -13.29 6.03
N PRO A 145 2.99 -12.54 7.14
CA PRO A 145 3.07 -13.08 8.49
C PRO A 145 1.74 -13.72 8.95
N CYS A 146 0.99 -14.29 8.04
CA CYS A 146 -0.30 -14.93 8.29
C CYS A 146 -0.50 -16.10 7.31
N SER A 147 -1.40 -17.03 7.68
CA SER A 147 -1.74 -18.18 6.83
C SER A 147 -3.23 -18.24 6.48
N ALA A 148 -4.10 -17.59 7.27
CA ALA A 148 -5.56 -17.60 7.10
C ALA A 148 -6.14 -16.23 7.55
N PRO A 149 -5.88 -15.15 6.81
CA PRO A 149 -6.44 -13.84 7.14
C PRO A 149 -7.93 -13.75 6.81
N VAL A 150 -8.61 -12.81 7.46
CA VAL A 150 -9.94 -12.39 7.06
C VAL A 150 -9.80 -11.44 5.88
N ILE A 151 -10.41 -11.79 4.74
CA ILE A 151 -10.40 -10.98 3.51
C ILE A 151 -11.82 -10.66 3.06
N SER A 152 -11.98 -9.61 2.27
CA SER A 152 -13.26 -9.24 1.67
C SER A 152 -13.75 -10.29 0.66
N GLU A 153 -15.03 -10.28 0.33
CA GLU A 153 -15.59 -11.12 -0.73
C GLU A 153 -14.95 -10.78 -2.08
N ARG A 154 -14.78 -9.49 -2.38
CA ARG A 154 -14.08 -8.99 -3.56
C ARG A 154 -12.65 -9.56 -3.67
N ASP A 155 -11.84 -9.46 -2.60
CA ASP A 155 -10.44 -9.91 -2.62
C ASP A 155 -10.33 -11.44 -2.75
N ARG A 156 -11.38 -12.17 -2.32
CA ARG A 156 -11.46 -13.64 -2.45
C ARG A 156 -11.67 -14.09 -3.88
N GLU A 157 -12.31 -13.25 -4.70
CA GLU A 157 -12.59 -13.53 -6.12
C GLU A 157 -11.46 -13.15 -7.05
N LEU A 158 -10.42 -12.47 -6.56
CA LEU A 158 -9.28 -12.06 -7.37
C LEU A 158 -8.49 -13.26 -7.93
N GLY A 159 -8.07 -13.12 -9.19
CA GLY A 159 -7.30 -14.10 -9.93
C GLY A 159 -5.81 -14.18 -9.52
N PRO A 160 -4.99 -14.92 -10.26
CA PRO A 160 -3.56 -15.02 -10.03
C PRO A 160 -2.83 -13.72 -10.42
N LEU A 161 -1.55 -13.60 -10.00
CA LEU A 161 -0.68 -12.48 -10.36
C LEU A 161 -0.54 -12.32 -11.90
N SER A 162 -0.53 -13.43 -12.65
CA SER A 162 -0.49 -13.38 -14.12
C SER A 162 -1.66 -12.61 -14.72
N ALA A 163 -2.88 -12.80 -14.19
CA ALA A 163 -4.06 -12.06 -14.63
C ALA A 163 -3.98 -10.57 -14.27
N LEU A 164 -3.39 -10.24 -13.11
CA LEU A 164 -3.12 -8.84 -12.74
C LEU A 164 -2.12 -8.20 -13.71
N ARG A 165 -1.05 -8.91 -14.09
CA ARG A 165 -0.06 -8.41 -15.07
C ARG A 165 -0.69 -8.14 -16.42
N ASP A 166 -1.56 -9.03 -16.91
CA ASP A 166 -2.30 -8.83 -18.17
C ASP A 166 -3.20 -7.58 -18.11
N ALA A 167 -3.93 -7.43 -17.01
CA ALA A 167 -4.80 -6.26 -16.78
C ALA A 167 -3.98 -4.96 -16.67
N TRP A 168 -2.84 -5.00 -16.02
CA TRP A 168 -1.89 -3.88 -15.91
C TRP A 168 -1.40 -3.43 -17.29
N GLN A 169 -0.94 -4.35 -18.14
CA GLN A 169 -0.49 -4.03 -19.49
C GLN A 169 -1.62 -3.46 -20.35
N ALA A 170 -2.84 -3.98 -20.20
CA ALA A 170 -4.01 -3.47 -20.91
C ALA A 170 -4.32 -2.02 -20.49
N ALA A 171 -4.27 -1.70 -19.17
CA ALA A 171 -4.51 -0.36 -18.66
C ALA A 171 -3.48 0.65 -19.20
N LEU A 172 -2.19 0.31 -19.18
CA LEU A 172 -1.12 1.17 -19.74
C LEU A 172 -1.31 1.43 -21.23
N SER A 173 -1.78 0.43 -21.99
CA SER A 173 -2.03 0.56 -23.43
C SER A 173 -3.16 1.54 -23.76
N VAL A 174 -4.11 1.74 -22.85
CA VAL A 174 -5.20 2.72 -22.97
C VAL A 174 -4.71 4.12 -22.61
N ALA A 175 -3.88 4.25 -21.57
CA ALA A 175 -3.36 5.54 -21.09
C ALA A 175 -2.40 6.22 -22.10
N THR A 176 -1.78 5.46 -23.01
CA THR A 176 -0.81 5.97 -24.00
C THR A 176 -1.44 6.36 -25.35
N ARG A 177 -2.76 6.30 -25.48
CA ARG A 177 -3.52 6.71 -26.69
C ARG A 177 -4.19 8.07 -26.51
#